data_0e0f0d62859af6320f488301caeefefd
#
_entry.id   0e0f0d62859af6320f488301caeefefd
#
_cell.length_a   1.000
_cell.length_b   1.000
_cell.length_c   1.000
_cell.angle_alpha   90.00
_cell.angle_beta   90.00
_cell.angle_gamma   90.00
#
_symmetry.space_group_name_H-M   'P 1'
#
loop_
_entity.id
_entity.type
_entity.pdbx_description
1 polymer ?
#
loop_
_entity_poly.entity_id
_entity_poly.type
_entity_poly.pdbx_seq_one_letter_code
_entity_poly.pdbx_strand_id
1 'polypeptide(L)'
;STATPFEYKGIGQEIADCRRYYEKSYVIGTAPGTANQENGVQSIFTSDGMTNGTATRFGGTHYSVEKRGSPTVTIYSREGTSGCISNSALTTLAAGSGTATWIGSSGFIMQMDAASSISPLNGGYVWHWVADAEL
;
A
#
# COMPACT_ATOMS: atom_id res chain seq x y z
N SER A 1 17.40 18.47 39.51
CA SER A 1 16.93 17.28 38.78
C SER A 1 18.11 16.63 38.07
N THR A 2 18.37 15.39 38.38
CA THR A 2 19.39 14.60 37.69
C THR A 2 18.83 14.17 36.34
N ALA A 3 19.55 14.46 35.26
CA ALA A 3 19.19 13.93 33.95
C ALA A 3 19.30 12.40 34.00
N THR A 4 18.26 11.69 33.59
CA THR A 4 18.29 10.25 33.40
C THR A 4 19.33 9.90 32.33
N PRO A 5 20.11 8.84 32.49
CA PRO A 5 21.03 8.39 31.44
C PRO A 5 20.28 8.20 30.14
N PHE A 6 20.89 8.60 29.05
CA PHE A 6 20.35 8.33 27.70
C PHE A 6 20.23 6.81 27.51
N GLU A 7 18.99 6.32 27.43
CA GLU A 7 18.75 4.92 27.10
C GLU A 7 18.98 4.70 25.61
N TYR A 8 20.01 3.93 25.28
CA TYR A 8 20.28 3.52 23.92
C TYR A 8 19.25 2.47 23.49
N LYS A 9 18.32 2.86 22.61
CA LYS A 9 17.44 1.90 21.94
C LYS A 9 18.18 1.29 20.75
N GLY A 10 18.05 -0.02 20.58
CA GLY A 10 18.54 -0.68 19.37
C GLY A 10 17.77 -0.17 18.12
N ILE A 11 18.47 -0.06 16.99
CA ILE A 11 17.90 0.46 15.74
C ILE A 11 16.63 -0.29 15.31
N GLY A 12 16.52 -1.59 15.59
CA GLY A 12 15.33 -2.37 15.30
C GLY A 12 14.11 -1.92 16.10
N GLN A 13 14.31 -1.52 17.36
CA GLN A 13 13.23 -0.97 18.18
C GLN A 13 12.79 0.41 17.69
N GLU A 14 13.72 1.26 17.29
CA GLU A 14 13.41 2.57 16.74
C GLU A 14 12.62 2.46 15.43
N ILE A 15 13.00 1.53 14.56
CA ILE A 15 12.25 1.26 13.32
C ILE A 15 10.83 0.77 13.64
N ALA A 16 10.66 -0.12 14.59
CA ALA A 16 9.36 -0.60 15.01
C ALA A 16 8.49 0.52 15.58
N ASP A 17 9.06 1.39 16.40
CA ASP A 17 8.38 2.54 16.97
C ASP A 17 7.94 3.52 15.85
N CYS A 18 8.79 3.79 14.87
CA CYS A 18 8.43 4.61 13.71
C CYS A 18 7.32 3.98 12.86
N ARG A 19 7.33 2.66 12.68
CA ARG A 19 6.32 1.95 11.91
C ARG A 19 4.91 2.00 12.53
N ARG A 20 4.78 2.31 13.81
CA ARG A 20 3.46 2.56 14.43
C ARG A 20 2.76 3.79 13.86
N TYR A 21 3.51 4.71 13.28
CA TYR A 21 3.01 5.95 12.70
C TYR A 21 3.01 5.92 11.17
N TYR A 22 4.08 5.41 10.60
CA TYR A 22 4.28 5.43 9.15
C TYR A 22 4.87 4.12 8.64
N GLU A 23 4.23 3.55 7.64
CA GLU A 23 4.73 2.35 6.96
C GLU A 23 4.41 2.42 5.47
N LYS A 24 5.27 1.83 4.67
CA LYS A 24 5.12 1.80 3.22
C LYS A 24 5.64 0.48 2.67
N SER A 25 5.12 0.08 1.51
CA SER A 25 5.61 -1.08 0.77
C SER A 25 6.96 -0.83 0.11
N TYR A 26 7.32 0.42 -0.16
CA TYR A 26 8.61 0.79 -0.72
C TYR A 26 9.76 0.45 0.23
N VAL A 27 10.93 0.10 -0.32
CA VAL A 27 12.13 -0.10 0.49
C VAL A 27 12.54 1.19 1.22
N ILE A 28 13.27 1.03 2.31
CA ILE A 28 13.80 2.16 3.10
C ILE A 28 14.66 3.04 2.17
N GLY A 29 14.45 4.34 2.23
CA GLY A 29 15.17 5.31 1.39
C GLY A 29 14.48 5.66 0.07
N THR A 30 13.50 4.87 -0.40
CA THR A 30 12.74 5.19 -1.60
C THR A 30 11.51 6.01 -1.26
N ALA A 31 11.34 7.17 -1.88
CA ALA A 31 10.16 8.01 -1.67
C ALA A 31 8.90 7.36 -2.28
N PRO A 32 7.72 7.50 -1.63
CA PRO A 32 6.45 7.11 -2.23
C PRO A 32 6.22 7.80 -3.58
N GLY A 33 5.63 7.10 -4.52
CA GLY A 33 5.42 7.64 -5.86
C GLY A 33 6.67 7.62 -6.76
N THR A 34 7.76 7.00 -6.33
CA THR A 34 8.92 6.77 -7.21
C THR A 34 8.56 5.72 -8.26
N ALA A 35 8.76 6.07 -9.52
CA ALA A 35 8.47 5.19 -10.65
C ALA A 35 9.43 4.00 -10.75
N ASN A 36 8.94 2.92 -11.36
CA ASN A 36 9.71 1.72 -11.70
C ASN A 36 10.34 1.02 -10.48
N GLN A 37 9.65 1.07 -9.34
CA GLN A 37 10.06 0.32 -8.16
C GLN A 37 9.38 -1.05 -8.16
N GLU A 38 10.19 -2.10 -8.16
CA GLU A 38 9.71 -3.50 -8.15
C GLU A 38 9.82 -4.11 -6.75
N ASN A 39 10.76 -3.64 -5.95
CA ASN A 39 10.94 -4.12 -4.59
C ASN A 39 9.83 -3.63 -3.66
N GLY A 40 9.20 -4.58 -2.98
CA GLY A 40 8.09 -4.30 -2.05
C GLY A 40 6.73 -4.12 -2.74
N VAL A 41 6.67 -4.20 -4.08
CA VAL A 41 5.39 -4.19 -4.79
C VAL A 41 4.52 -5.37 -4.34
N GLN A 42 3.26 -5.09 -4.13
CA GLN A 42 2.26 -6.14 -3.92
C GLN A 42 1.62 -6.52 -5.24
N SER A 43 1.28 -7.78 -5.38
CA SER A 43 0.67 -8.30 -6.60
C SER A 43 -0.46 -9.26 -6.30
N ILE A 44 -1.43 -9.28 -7.19
CA ILE A 44 -2.48 -10.28 -7.21
C ILE A 44 -2.68 -10.76 -8.64
N PHE A 45 -2.99 -12.02 -8.79
CA PHE A 45 -3.38 -12.59 -10.05
C PHE A 45 -4.88 -12.91 -9.99
N THR A 46 -5.63 -12.43 -10.96
CA THR A 46 -7.06 -12.72 -11.08
C THR A 46 -7.29 -13.70 -12.22
N SER A 47 -8.06 -14.74 -11.97
CA SER A 47 -8.62 -15.61 -12.97
C SER A 47 -10.05 -15.17 -13.34
N ASP A 48 -10.63 -15.74 -14.37
CA ASP A 48 -11.97 -15.45 -14.88
C ASP A 48 -13.01 -15.19 -13.79
N GLY A 49 -13.80 -14.15 -13.96
CA GLY A 49 -14.91 -13.81 -13.07
C GLY A 49 -14.97 -12.35 -12.60
N MET A 50 -13.97 -11.55 -12.92
CA MET A 50 -14.08 -10.11 -12.68
C MET A 50 -14.92 -9.45 -13.75
N THR A 51 -16.03 -8.87 -13.35
CA THR A 51 -16.91 -8.13 -14.27
C THR A 51 -16.42 -6.69 -14.38
N ASN A 52 -16.20 -6.23 -15.60
CA ASN A 52 -15.96 -4.82 -15.86
C ASN A 52 -17.10 -3.98 -15.28
N GLY A 53 -16.79 -2.95 -14.54
CA GLY A 53 -17.78 -2.09 -13.91
C GLY A 53 -18.16 -2.47 -12.46
N THR A 54 -17.53 -3.47 -11.86
CA THR A 54 -17.79 -3.86 -10.46
C THR A 54 -16.55 -3.64 -9.59
N ALA A 55 -16.71 -2.93 -8.48
CA ALA A 55 -15.64 -2.78 -7.50
C ALA A 55 -15.28 -4.16 -6.90
N THR A 56 -14.03 -4.55 -7.02
CA THR A 56 -13.55 -5.83 -6.50
C THR A 56 -12.54 -5.59 -5.38
N ARG A 57 -12.75 -6.28 -4.26
CA ARG A 57 -11.85 -6.25 -3.12
C ARG A 57 -10.93 -7.45 -3.16
N PHE A 58 -9.67 -7.20 -2.93
CA PHE A 58 -8.63 -8.22 -2.87
C PHE A 58 -8.21 -8.47 -1.42
N GLY A 59 -7.46 -9.55 -1.20
CA GLY A 59 -7.02 -9.95 0.13
C GLY A 59 -6.35 -8.84 0.94
N GLY A 60 -6.48 -8.93 2.25
CA GLY A 60 -6.00 -7.91 3.18
C GLY A 60 -4.48 -7.78 3.20
N THR A 61 -4.01 -6.57 3.34
CA THR A 61 -2.64 -6.22 3.65
C THR A 61 -2.52 -5.98 5.15
N HIS A 62 -1.62 -6.71 5.81
CA HIS A 62 -1.32 -6.51 7.22
C HIS A 62 -0.09 -5.61 7.37
N TYR A 63 -0.13 -4.69 8.32
CA TYR A 63 1.04 -3.92 8.70
C TYR A 63 2.01 -4.79 9.49
N SER A 64 3.30 -4.48 9.40
CA SER A 64 4.32 -5.18 10.17
C SER A 64 4.25 -4.87 11.68
N VAL A 65 3.70 -3.72 12.02
CA VAL A 65 3.46 -3.27 13.38
C VAL A 65 2.09 -2.59 13.44
N GLU A 66 1.31 -2.90 14.47
CA GLU A 66 0.01 -2.26 14.68
C GLU A 66 0.15 -0.73 14.78
N LYS A 67 -0.67 -0.01 14.03
CA LYS A 67 -0.67 1.45 13.99
C LYS A 67 -1.27 2.02 15.27
N ARG A 68 -0.84 3.22 15.62
CA ARG A 68 -1.38 3.96 16.77
C ARG A 68 -2.88 4.24 16.64
N GLY A 69 -3.37 4.36 15.42
CA GLY A 69 -4.76 4.60 15.08
C GLY A 69 -5.06 4.09 13.68
N SER A 70 -6.23 4.38 13.17
CA SER A 70 -6.58 4.07 11.79
C SER A 70 -5.81 5.01 10.85
N PRO A 71 -4.86 4.52 10.04
CA PRO A 71 -4.04 5.38 9.18
C PRO A 71 -4.81 5.85 7.96
N THR A 72 -4.30 6.91 7.33
CA THR A 72 -4.61 7.21 5.93
C THR A 72 -3.77 6.29 5.04
N VAL A 73 -4.42 5.55 4.14
CA VAL A 73 -3.72 4.65 3.21
C VAL A 73 -3.86 5.19 1.80
N THR A 74 -2.72 5.36 1.13
CA THR A 74 -2.64 5.76 -0.27
C THR A 74 -2.07 4.61 -1.10
N ILE A 75 -2.76 4.27 -2.17
CA ILE A 75 -2.30 3.28 -3.17
C ILE A 75 -1.55 4.02 -4.28
N TYR A 76 -0.51 3.40 -4.78
CA TYR A 76 0.29 3.91 -5.90
C TYR A 76 0.46 2.82 -6.95
N SER A 77 0.42 3.21 -8.21
CA SER A 77 0.83 2.33 -9.29
C SER A 77 2.34 2.07 -9.23
N ARG A 78 2.83 1.07 -9.95
CA ARG A 78 4.27 0.82 -10.09
C ARG A 78 5.01 2.03 -10.69
N GLU A 79 4.35 2.76 -11.57
CA GLU A 79 4.88 3.97 -12.21
C GLU A 79 4.81 5.21 -11.31
N GLY A 80 4.27 5.07 -10.08
CA GLY A 80 4.28 6.13 -9.07
C GLY A 80 3.04 7.03 -9.05
N THR A 81 1.98 6.68 -9.77
CA THR A 81 0.74 7.47 -9.78
C THR A 81 -0.14 7.10 -8.60
N SER A 82 -0.53 8.07 -7.77
CA SER A 82 -1.42 7.86 -6.64
C SER A 82 -2.86 7.55 -7.06
N GLY A 83 -3.54 6.71 -6.27
CA GLY A 83 -4.92 6.29 -6.55
C GLY A 83 -5.05 5.36 -7.76
N CYS A 84 -3.97 4.78 -8.22
CA CYS A 84 -3.92 3.88 -9.37
C CYS A 84 -3.22 2.59 -9.03
N ILE A 85 -3.48 1.55 -9.83
CA ILE A 85 -2.73 0.30 -9.86
C ILE A 85 -2.18 0.07 -11.26
N SER A 86 -1.22 -0.83 -11.40
CA SER A 86 -0.67 -1.23 -12.70
C SER A 86 -1.14 -2.64 -13.05
N ASN A 87 -1.29 -2.90 -14.34
CA ASN A 87 -1.59 -4.24 -14.86
C ASN A 87 -0.31 -5.09 -15.02
N SER A 88 -0.45 -6.33 -15.48
CA SER A 88 0.68 -7.25 -15.72
C SER A 88 1.64 -6.77 -16.82
N ALA A 89 1.19 -5.89 -17.72
CA ALA A 89 2.04 -5.23 -18.70
C ALA A 89 2.77 -4.00 -18.13
N LEU A 90 2.68 -3.78 -16.81
CA LEU A 90 3.27 -2.66 -16.08
C LEU A 90 2.79 -1.29 -16.55
N THR A 91 1.53 -1.23 -17.01
CA THR A 91 0.87 0.00 -17.41
C THR A 91 -0.06 0.48 -16.30
N THR A 92 0.04 1.75 -15.92
CA THR A 92 -0.89 2.38 -14.96
C THR A 92 -2.30 2.39 -15.53
N LEU A 93 -3.25 1.92 -14.75
CA LEU A 93 -4.67 1.98 -15.07
C LEU A 93 -5.25 3.38 -14.80
N ALA A 94 -6.49 3.59 -15.18
CA ALA A 94 -7.15 4.89 -15.04
C ALA A 94 -7.14 5.42 -13.60
N ALA A 95 -7.24 6.74 -13.44
CA ALA A 95 -7.34 7.38 -12.14
C ALA A 95 -8.49 6.81 -11.33
N GLY A 96 -8.25 6.54 -10.05
CA GLY A 96 -9.20 5.89 -9.15
C GLY A 96 -9.26 4.37 -9.30
N SER A 97 -8.36 3.74 -10.07
CA SER A 97 -8.35 2.29 -10.24
C SER A 97 -7.97 1.50 -8.99
N GLY A 98 -7.31 2.12 -8.01
CA GLY A 98 -6.91 1.48 -6.78
C GLY A 98 -7.17 2.35 -5.55
N THR A 99 -7.96 1.84 -4.61
CA THR A 99 -8.23 2.49 -3.32
C THR A 99 -8.03 1.51 -2.17
N ALA A 100 -7.72 2.04 -1.00
CA ALA A 100 -7.71 1.26 0.23
C ALA A 100 -9.06 1.37 0.93
N THR A 101 -9.61 0.23 1.35
CA THR A 101 -10.87 0.15 2.08
C THR A 101 -10.71 -0.70 3.34
N TRP A 102 -11.68 -0.61 4.26
CA TRP A 102 -11.65 -1.33 5.53
C TRP A 102 -10.33 -1.14 6.27
N ILE A 103 -9.94 0.14 6.35
CA ILE A 103 -8.67 0.54 6.96
C ILE A 103 -8.82 0.48 8.48
N GLY A 104 -7.94 -0.27 9.12
CA GLY A 104 -7.84 -0.38 10.57
C GLY A 104 -6.41 -0.22 11.06
N SER A 105 -6.19 -0.37 12.37
CA SER A 105 -4.86 -0.28 12.97
C SER A 105 -3.93 -1.45 12.60
N SER A 106 -4.49 -2.59 12.18
CA SER A 106 -3.73 -3.81 11.86
C SER A 106 -3.56 -4.06 10.36
N GLY A 107 -4.34 -3.37 9.51
CA GLY A 107 -4.26 -3.59 8.05
C GLY A 107 -5.37 -2.89 7.29
N PHE A 108 -5.44 -3.17 5.99
CA PHE A 108 -6.46 -2.67 5.07
C PHE A 108 -6.73 -3.67 3.95
N ILE A 109 -7.80 -3.46 3.20
CA ILE A 109 -8.07 -4.19 1.96
C ILE A 109 -7.88 -3.26 0.77
N MET A 110 -7.17 -3.73 -0.26
CA MET A 110 -7.10 -3.05 -1.53
C MET A 110 -8.36 -3.33 -2.34
N GLN A 111 -8.97 -2.28 -2.84
CA GLN A 111 -10.12 -2.34 -3.74
C GLN A 111 -9.74 -1.80 -5.10
N MET A 112 -10.06 -2.55 -6.13
CA MET A 112 -9.99 -2.08 -7.50
C MET A 112 -11.37 -1.51 -7.89
N ASP A 113 -11.39 -0.26 -8.32
CA ASP A 113 -12.64 0.42 -8.63
C ASP A 113 -13.10 0.19 -10.07
N ALA A 114 -14.40 0.16 -10.21
CA ALA A 114 -15.13 -0.20 -11.41
C ALA A 114 -14.95 0.76 -12.60
N ALA A 115 -14.54 1.99 -12.36
CA ALA A 115 -14.38 3.01 -13.40
C ALA A 115 -13.21 2.74 -14.34
N SER A 116 -12.36 1.77 -14.00
CA SER A 116 -11.23 1.37 -14.80
C SER A 116 -11.67 0.31 -15.80
N SER A 117 -11.45 0.55 -17.06
CA SER A 117 -11.52 -0.51 -18.07
C SER A 117 -10.43 -1.54 -17.76
N ILE A 118 -10.81 -2.53 -16.95
CA ILE A 118 -9.93 -3.64 -16.63
C ILE A 118 -9.94 -4.57 -17.84
N SER A 119 -8.97 -4.43 -18.68
CA SER A 119 -8.76 -5.33 -19.81
C SER A 119 -7.28 -5.73 -19.86
N PRO A 120 -6.96 -7.00 -19.91
CA PRO A 120 -7.87 -8.14 -19.85
C PRO A 120 -8.33 -8.47 -18.44
N LEU A 121 -9.52 -9.06 -18.31
CA LEU A 121 -10.10 -9.54 -17.05
C LEU A 121 -9.26 -10.64 -16.38
N ASN A 122 -8.33 -11.21 -17.11
CA ASN A 122 -7.36 -12.20 -16.65
C ASN A 122 -5.99 -11.58 -16.62
N GLY A 123 -5.38 -11.50 -15.47
CA GLY A 123 -4.03 -10.96 -15.37
C GLY A 123 -3.57 -10.65 -13.96
N GLY A 124 -2.32 -10.28 -13.85
CA GLY A 124 -1.73 -9.79 -12.63
C GLY A 124 -1.94 -8.28 -12.51
N TYR A 125 -2.13 -7.84 -11.27
CA TYR A 125 -2.16 -6.43 -10.91
C TYR A 125 -1.11 -6.21 -9.85
N VAL A 126 -0.43 -5.08 -9.91
CA VAL A 126 0.65 -4.71 -8.99
C VAL A 126 0.45 -3.29 -8.48
N TRP A 127 0.79 -3.06 -7.22
CA TRP A 127 0.66 -1.76 -6.57
C TRP A 127 1.64 -1.60 -5.42
N HIS A 128 1.86 -0.37 -5.07
CA HIS A 128 2.49 0.03 -3.81
C HIS A 128 1.48 0.72 -2.89
N TRP A 129 1.82 0.85 -1.64
CA TRP A 129 0.99 1.53 -0.65
C TRP A 129 1.81 2.26 0.39
N VAL A 130 1.18 3.24 0.99
CA VAL A 130 1.69 4.00 2.14
C VAL A 130 0.57 4.08 3.17
N ALA A 131 0.88 3.81 4.42
CA ALA A 131 -0.01 3.99 5.55
C ALA A 131 0.58 5.04 6.50
N ASP A 132 -0.14 6.12 6.71
CA ASP A 132 0.25 7.25 7.55
C ASP A 132 -0.77 7.42 8.67
N ALA A 133 -0.33 7.20 9.92
CA ALA A 133 -1.12 7.32 11.13
C ALA A 133 -0.69 8.54 11.98
N GLU A 134 0.05 9.48 11.39
CA GLU A 134 0.34 10.75 12.04
C GLU A 134 -0.95 11.59 12.16
N LEU A 135 -1.06 12.30 13.28
CA LEU A 135 -2.20 13.15 13.58
C LEU A 135 -2.00 14.57 13.04
#